data_7fb128fc32814a1dee2ca7d50d1b3e5c
#
_entry.id   7fb128fc32814a1dee2ca7d50d1b3e5c
#
_cell.length_a   1.000
_cell.length_b   1.000
_cell.length_c   1.000
_cell.angle_alpha   90.00
_cell.angle_beta   90.00
_cell.angle_gamma   90.00
#
_symmetry.space_group_name_H-M   'P 1'
#
loop_
_entity.id
_entity.type
_entity.pdbx_description
1 polymer ?
#
loop_
_entity_poly.entity_id
_entity_poly.type
_entity_poly.pdbx_seq_one_letter_code
_entity_poly.pdbx_strand_id
1 'polypeptide(L)'
;VLAIEPNFALMYHRNVKLIDVFLARIFLEICGTTISFFILTIFFIFVGAINLPNDLLQVFYAWFLLAWFALALAIFIGCITHISNVIEKLWHPTTYLLFPLSGALFIVEWLPAEVRDYALIVPMVHMVEFLREAFFGKDIINFYYDLGYFVSFTIILTLLSLILLKHVSTRLETE
;
A
#
# COMPACT_ATOMS: atom_id res chain seq x y z
N VAL A 1 -1.56 -6.09 -10.71
CA VAL A 1 -1.18 -5.71 -12.06
C VAL A 1 -2.05 -6.44 -13.08
N LEU A 2 -2.10 -7.74 -13.10
CA LEU A 2 -2.93 -8.55 -14.03
C LEU A 2 -4.38 -8.70 -13.56
N ALA A 3 -5.05 -7.62 -13.18
CA ALA A 3 -6.45 -7.71 -12.74
C ALA A 3 -7.45 -7.68 -13.91
N ILE A 4 -7.09 -7.07 -15.02
CA ILE A 4 -7.99 -6.83 -16.15
C ILE A 4 -8.07 -8.07 -17.05
N GLU A 5 -6.95 -8.54 -17.60
CA GLU A 5 -6.93 -9.64 -18.56
C GLU A 5 -7.60 -10.94 -18.08
N PRO A 6 -7.33 -11.47 -16.86
CA PRO A 6 -7.96 -12.68 -16.39
C PRO A 6 -9.47 -12.55 -16.17
N ASN A 7 -9.97 -11.32 -16.06
CA ASN A 7 -11.37 -11.02 -15.76
C ASN A 7 -12.15 -10.44 -16.94
N PHE A 8 -11.58 -10.45 -18.16
CA PHE A 8 -12.28 -9.99 -19.36
C PHE A 8 -13.62 -10.70 -19.57
N ALA A 9 -13.70 -12.00 -19.33
CA ALA A 9 -14.94 -12.75 -19.46
C ALA A 9 -16.04 -12.28 -18.50
N LEU A 10 -15.68 -11.80 -17.29
CA LEU A 10 -16.63 -11.22 -16.33
C LEU A 10 -17.07 -9.82 -16.77
N MET A 11 -16.19 -9.04 -17.38
CA MET A 11 -16.48 -7.69 -17.86
C MET A 11 -17.38 -7.68 -19.10
N TYR A 12 -17.45 -8.81 -19.83
CA TYR A 12 -18.37 -8.98 -20.96
C TYR A 12 -19.86 -8.98 -20.50
N HIS A 13 -20.10 -9.26 -19.25
CA HIS A 13 -21.43 -9.08 -18.65
C HIS A 13 -21.66 -7.60 -18.36
N ARG A 14 -22.69 -7.04 -18.94
CA ARG A 14 -23.08 -5.60 -18.94
C ARG A 14 -23.13 -4.91 -17.57
N ASN A 15 -23.14 -5.68 -16.49
CA ASN A 15 -23.31 -5.16 -15.11
C ASN A 15 -22.01 -5.08 -14.31
N VAL A 16 -20.87 -5.57 -14.82
CA VAL A 16 -19.58 -5.54 -14.10
C VAL A 16 -18.72 -4.44 -14.66
N LYS A 17 -18.43 -3.45 -13.84
CA LYS A 17 -17.55 -2.34 -14.21
C LYS A 17 -16.10 -2.66 -13.85
N LEU A 18 -15.16 -2.03 -14.55
CA LEU A 18 -13.72 -2.17 -14.31
C LEU A 18 -13.37 -1.90 -12.83
N ILE A 19 -13.99 -0.92 -12.21
CA ILE A 19 -13.77 -0.59 -10.80
C ILE A 19 -14.16 -1.75 -9.87
N ASP A 20 -15.20 -2.50 -10.19
CA ASP A 20 -15.67 -3.62 -9.35
C ASP A 20 -14.62 -4.73 -9.31
N VAL A 21 -13.95 -4.98 -10.43
CA VAL A 21 -12.86 -5.95 -10.53
C VAL A 21 -11.67 -5.53 -9.68
N PHE A 22 -11.26 -4.26 -9.75
CA PHE A 22 -10.20 -3.73 -8.90
C PHE A 22 -10.55 -3.79 -7.43
N LEU A 23 -11.75 -3.33 -7.06
CA LEU A 23 -12.19 -3.32 -5.66
C LEU A 23 -12.27 -4.74 -5.09
N ALA A 24 -12.83 -5.71 -5.82
CA ALA A 24 -12.90 -7.09 -5.38
C ALA A 24 -11.51 -7.67 -5.12
N ARG A 25 -10.56 -7.46 -6.04
CA ARG A 25 -9.19 -7.95 -5.90
C ARG A 25 -8.47 -7.31 -4.73
N ILE A 26 -8.54 -5.99 -4.60
CA ILE A 26 -7.88 -5.24 -3.52
C ILE A 26 -8.49 -5.60 -2.18
N PHE A 27 -9.81 -5.76 -2.11
CA PHE A 27 -10.48 -6.18 -0.87
C PHE A 27 -10.00 -7.56 -0.40
N LEU A 28 -9.87 -8.52 -1.31
CA LEU A 28 -9.29 -9.83 -0.99
C LEU A 28 -7.87 -9.74 -0.45
N GLU A 29 -7.02 -8.92 -1.06
CA GLU A 29 -5.63 -8.73 -0.62
C GLU A 29 -5.58 -8.03 0.76
N ILE A 30 -6.41 -7.01 0.98
CA ILE A 30 -6.49 -6.33 2.29
C ILE A 30 -6.99 -7.28 3.37
N CYS A 31 -8.03 -8.07 3.10
CA CYS A 31 -8.53 -9.07 4.06
C CYS A 31 -7.47 -10.13 4.36
N GLY A 32 -6.81 -10.67 3.33
CA GLY A 32 -5.76 -11.67 3.50
C GLY A 32 -4.57 -11.17 4.31
N THR A 33 -4.08 -9.98 3.98
CA THR A 33 -2.96 -9.35 4.72
C THR A 33 -3.37 -8.98 6.15
N THR A 34 -4.60 -8.53 6.37
CA THR A 34 -5.12 -8.20 7.71
C THR A 34 -5.18 -9.45 8.58
N ILE A 35 -5.75 -10.54 8.06
CA ILE A 35 -5.81 -11.81 8.79
C ILE A 35 -4.41 -12.33 9.12
N SER A 36 -3.49 -12.28 8.14
CA SER A 36 -2.09 -12.68 8.34
C SER A 36 -1.39 -11.83 9.41
N PHE A 37 -1.62 -10.51 9.37
CA PHE A 37 -1.07 -9.58 10.36
C PHE A 37 -1.55 -9.93 11.79
N PHE A 38 -2.85 -10.16 11.97
CA PHE A 38 -3.39 -10.54 13.27
C PHE A 38 -2.88 -11.89 13.76
N ILE A 39 -2.86 -12.91 12.89
CA ILE A 39 -2.37 -14.24 13.25
C ILE A 39 -0.90 -14.18 13.70
N LEU A 40 -0.05 -13.50 12.92
CA LEU A 40 1.37 -13.38 13.24
C LEU A 40 1.59 -12.54 14.51
N THR A 41 0.86 -11.44 14.68
CA THR A 41 0.96 -10.61 15.89
C THR A 41 0.59 -11.41 17.14
N ILE A 42 -0.55 -12.11 17.12
CA ILE A 42 -0.99 -12.95 18.23
C ILE A 42 0.02 -14.08 18.52
N PHE A 43 0.54 -14.72 17.46
CA PHE A 43 1.55 -15.76 17.60
C PHE A 43 2.83 -15.23 18.29
N PHE A 44 3.36 -14.09 17.84
CA PHE A 44 4.57 -13.52 18.42
C PHE A 44 4.36 -13.01 19.86
N ILE A 45 3.18 -12.52 20.20
CA ILE A 45 2.82 -12.18 21.57
C ILE A 45 2.78 -13.45 22.43
N PHE A 46 2.17 -14.52 21.93
CA PHE A 46 2.05 -15.79 22.68
C PHE A 46 3.42 -16.45 22.95
N VAL A 47 4.33 -16.36 21.99
CA VAL A 47 5.73 -16.85 22.15
C VAL A 47 6.56 -15.92 23.05
N GLY A 48 6.05 -14.74 23.38
CA GLY A 48 6.78 -13.73 24.19
C GLY A 48 7.86 -12.97 23.42
N ALA A 49 7.81 -12.99 22.08
CA ALA A 49 8.77 -12.28 21.25
C ALA A 49 8.47 -10.79 21.12
N ILE A 50 7.20 -10.41 21.22
CA ILE A 50 6.74 -9.01 21.22
C ILE A 50 5.71 -8.81 22.33
N ASN A 51 5.64 -7.58 22.84
CA ASN A 51 4.59 -7.17 23.78
C ASN A 51 3.32 -6.77 23.01
N LEU A 52 2.23 -6.60 23.77
CA LEU A 52 1.03 -5.96 23.23
C LEU A 52 1.36 -4.56 22.71
N PRO A 53 0.73 -4.11 21.62
CA PRO A 53 0.92 -2.76 21.12
C PRO A 53 0.62 -1.72 22.20
N ASN A 54 1.44 -0.69 22.29
CA ASN A 54 1.25 0.39 23.27
C ASN A 54 -0.01 1.22 22.99
N ASP A 55 -0.32 1.41 21.69
CA ASP A 55 -1.52 2.14 21.26
C ASP A 55 -2.23 1.37 20.12
N LEU A 56 -3.29 0.65 20.51
CA LEU A 56 -4.12 -0.11 19.57
C LEU A 56 -4.86 0.80 18.60
N LEU A 57 -5.29 1.98 19.03
CA LEU A 57 -6.01 2.91 18.16
C LEU A 57 -5.10 3.45 17.08
N GLN A 58 -3.85 3.76 17.40
CA GLN A 58 -2.83 4.17 16.45
C GLN A 58 -2.53 3.04 15.43
N VAL A 59 -2.49 1.77 15.87
CA VAL A 59 -2.33 0.62 14.98
C VAL A 59 -3.46 0.54 13.96
N PHE A 60 -4.72 0.65 14.40
CA PHE A 60 -5.87 0.64 13.50
C PHE A 60 -5.85 1.81 12.52
N TYR A 61 -5.48 2.99 12.99
CA TYR A 61 -5.39 4.19 12.15
C TYR A 61 -4.29 4.05 11.09
N ALA A 62 -3.12 3.58 11.47
CA ALA A 62 -2.02 3.30 10.54
C ALA A 62 -2.41 2.26 9.50
N TRP A 63 -3.08 1.17 9.93
CA TRP A 63 -3.54 0.12 9.05
C TRP A 63 -4.57 0.61 8.02
N PHE A 64 -5.53 1.43 8.46
CA PHE A 64 -6.52 2.03 7.57
C PHE A 64 -5.88 2.95 6.53
N LEU A 65 -4.93 3.80 6.93
CA LEU A 65 -4.19 4.68 6.02
C LEU A 65 -3.35 3.89 5.01
N LEU A 66 -2.70 2.81 5.44
CA LEU A 66 -1.97 1.91 4.55
C LEU A 66 -2.89 1.21 3.55
N ALA A 67 -4.07 0.76 3.99
CA ALA A 67 -5.07 0.15 3.12
C ALA A 67 -5.58 1.14 2.05
N TRP A 68 -5.83 2.40 2.44
CA TRP A 68 -6.20 3.46 1.50
C TRP A 68 -5.10 3.74 0.48
N PHE A 69 -3.86 3.89 0.93
CA PHE A 69 -2.71 4.07 0.04
C PHE A 69 -2.54 2.89 -0.93
N ALA A 70 -2.63 1.66 -0.43
CA ALA A 70 -2.54 0.44 -1.24
C ALA A 70 -3.62 0.38 -2.32
N LEU A 71 -4.87 0.77 -1.98
CA LEU A 71 -5.98 0.86 -2.92
C LEU A 71 -5.68 1.87 -4.04
N ALA A 72 -5.26 3.08 -3.68
CA ALA A 72 -4.93 4.12 -4.65
C ALA A 72 -3.78 3.70 -5.57
N LEU A 73 -2.70 3.13 -5.00
CA LEU A 73 -1.54 2.65 -5.74
C LEU A 73 -1.89 1.49 -6.68
N ALA A 74 -2.70 0.53 -6.21
CA ALA A 74 -3.10 -0.62 -7.01
C ALA A 74 -3.93 -0.23 -8.23
N ILE A 75 -4.89 0.70 -8.09
CA ILE A 75 -5.67 1.23 -9.21
C ILE A 75 -4.75 1.99 -10.17
N PHE A 76 -3.88 2.86 -9.65
CA PHE A 76 -2.95 3.64 -10.46
C PHE A 76 -2.06 2.75 -11.33
N ILE A 77 -1.37 1.79 -10.71
CA ILE A 77 -0.47 0.87 -11.40
C ILE A 77 -1.25 -0.06 -12.34
N GLY A 78 -2.41 -0.58 -11.91
CA GLY A 78 -3.24 -1.44 -12.74
C GLY A 78 -3.70 -0.75 -14.02
N CYS A 79 -4.06 0.52 -13.97
CA CYS A 79 -4.43 1.30 -15.16
C CYS A 79 -3.23 1.59 -16.07
N ILE A 80 -2.09 1.99 -15.50
CA ILE A 80 -0.90 2.31 -16.31
C ILE A 80 -0.33 1.06 -16.99
N THR A 81 -0.29 -0.08 -16.31
CA THR A 81 0.19 -1.33 -16.88
C THR A 81 -0.71 -1.84 -18.01
N HIS A 82 -2.01 -1.56 -17.95
CA HIS A 82 -2.92 -1.86 -19.04
C HIS A 82 -2.66 -0.98 -20.28
N ILE A 83 -2.26 0.28 -20.08
CA ILE A 83 -1.93 1.21 -21.19
C ILE A 83 -0.60 0.84 -21.84
N SER A 84 0.35 0.28 -21.10
CA SER A 84 1.72 0.05 -21.60
C SER A 84 2.32 -1.27 -21.09
N ASN A 85 2.52 -2.21 -22.02
CA ASN A 85 3.17 -3.50 -21.76
C ASN A 85 4.63 -3.33 -21.26
N VAL A 86 5.27 -2.21 -21.57
CA VAL A 86 6.63 -1.92 -21.06
C VAL A 86 6.60 -1.67 -19.55
N ILE A 87 5.61 -0.89 -19.08
CA ILE A 87 5.45 -0.59 -17.66
C ILE A 87 5.08 -1.87 -16.89
N GLU A 88 4.27 -2.73 -17.47
CA GLU A 88 3.96 -4.03 -16.88
C GLU A 88 5.22 -4.86 -16.61
N LYS A 89 6.09 -4.99 -17.62
CA LYS A 89 7.36 -5.73 -17.49
C LYS A 89 8.33 -5.11 -16.49
N LEU A 90 8.34 -3.78 -16.39
CA LEU A 90 9.20 -3.05 -15.44
C LEU A 90 8.63 -3.08 -14.01
N TRP A 91 7.32 -3.23 -13.86
CA TRP A 91 6.69 -3.22 -12.54
C TRP A 91 7.13 -4.41 -11.67
N HIS A 92 7.27 -5.60 -12.25
CA HIS A 92 7.73 -6.78 -11.51
C HIS A 92 9.09 -6.58 -10.81
N PRO A 93 10.17 -6.18 -11.50
CA PRO A 93 11.44 -5.89 -10.82
C PRO A 93 11.35 -4.69 -9.88
N THR A 94 10.51 -3.69 -10.19
CA THR A 94 10.33 -2.51 -9.32
C THR A 94 9.74 -2.89 -7.97
N THR A 95 8.81 -3.84 -7.89
CA THR A 95 8.25 -4.29 -6.60
C THR A 95 9.30 -4.91 -5.68
N TYR A 96 10.27 -5.64 -6.23
CA TYR A 96 11.39 -6.18 -5.43
C TYR A 96 12.29 -5.09 -4.86
N LEU A 97 12.46 -3.98 -5.59
CA LEU A 97 13.22 -2.81 -5.10
C LEU A 97 12.40 -1.98 -4.10
N LEU A 98 11.09 -1.88 -4.29
CA LEU A 98 10.22 -1.16 -3.37
C LEU A 98 10.15 -1.80 -1.98
N PHE A 99 10.28 -3.12 -1.87
CA PHE A 99 10.23 -3.81 -0.59
C PHE A 99 11.29 -3.32 0.41
N PRO A 100 12.60 -3.33 0.11
CA PRO A 100 13.61 -2.76 1.01
C PRO A 100 13.46 -1.25 1.19
N LEU A 101 13.01 -0.51 0.16
CA LEU A 101 12.85 0.95 0.21
C LEU A 101 11.61 1.38 1.01
N SER A 102 10.65 0.50 1.25
CA SER A 102 9.42 0.81 2.00
C SER A 102 9.62 1.09 3.49
N GLY A 103 10.85 0.94 4.00
CA GLY A 103 11.14 1.02 5.42
C GLY A 103 10.92 -0.29 6.19
N ALA A 104 10.52 -1.38 5.51
CA ALA A 104 10.28 -2.66 6.18
C ALA A 104 11.53 -3.26 6.83
N LEU A 105 12.71 -3.05 6.22
CA LEU A 105 13.99 -3.66 6.62
C LEU A 105 14.89 -2.75 7.45
N PHE A 106 14.56 -1.47 7.62
CA PHE A 106 15.37 -0.52 8.41
C PHE A 106 14.48 0.37 9.27
N ILE A 107 15.08 0.95 10.29
CA ILE A 107 14.50 2.02 11.11
C ILE A 107 15.17 3.32 10.68
N VAL A 108 14.39 4.37 10.46
CA VAL A 108 14.90 5.65 9.94
C VAL A 108 15.96 6.25 10.87
N GLU A 109 15.85 6.07 12.18
CA GLU A 109 16.84 6.55 13.15
C GLU A 109 18.23 5.93 12.95
N TRP A 110 18.32 4.70 12.45
CA TRP A 110 19.60 4.02 12.22
C TRP A 110 20.35 4.51 10.97
N LEU A 111 19.67 5.26 10.12
CA LEU A 111 20.29 5.81 8.92
C LEU A 111 21.13 7.04 9.22
N PRO A 112 22.27 7.23 8.53
CA PRO A 112 23.01 8.50 8.56
C PRO A 112 22.08 9.67 8.17
N ALA A 113 22.31 10.85 8.76
CA ALA A 113 21.43 12.01 8.55
C ALA A 113 21.22 12.35 7.07
N GLU A 114 22.26 12.23 6.25
CA GLU A 114 22.22 12.49 4.81
C GLU A 114 21.29 11.50 4.05
N VAL A 115 21.22 10.24 4.48
CA VAL A 115 20.40 9.20 3.84
C VAL A 115 18.95 9.23 4.35
N ARG A 116 18.74 9.72 5.58
CA ARG A 116 17.44 9.81 6.23
C ARG A 116 16.45 10.65 5.41
N ASP A 117 16.90 11.81 4.92
CA ASP A 117 16.05 12.71 4.14
C ASP A 117 15.59 12.05 2.83
N TYR A 118 16.45 11.26 2.19
CA TYR A 118 16.07 10.49 1.00
C TYR A 118 15.09 9.35 1.32
N ALA A 119 15.26 8.66 2.44
CA ALA A 119 14.32 7.62 2.86
C ALA A 119 12.92 8.19 3.12
N LEU A 120 12.84 9.39 3.70
CA LEU A 120 11.59 10.09 3.98
C LEU A 120 10.87 10.65 2.73
N ILE A 121 11.48 10.60 1.54
CA ILE A 121 10.75 10.89 0.29
C ILE A 121 9.75 9.77 -0.04
N VAL A 122 10.02 8.54 0.43
CA VAL A 122 9.16 7.39 0.16
C VAL A 122 7.95 7.41 1.10
N PRO A 123 6.70 7.57 0.60
CA PRO A 123 5.52 7.71 1.47
C PRO A 123 5.30 6.51 2.40
N MET A 124 5.61 5.29 1.94
CA MET A 124 5.45 4.07 2.72
C MET A 124 6.25 4.09 4.03
N VAL A 125 7.45 4.69 4.03
CA VAL A 125 8.33 4.77 5.20
C VAL A 125 7.63 5.46 6.36
N HIS A 126 6.88 6.55 6.10
CA HIS A 126 6.16 7.28 7.14
C HIS A 126 5.13 6.41 7.87
N MET A 127 4.41 5.57 7.13
CA MET A 127 3.41 4.70 7.74
C MET A 127 4.01 3.52 8.47
N VAL A 128 5.13 2.99 7.97
CA VAL A 128 5.86 1.91 8.66
C VAL A 128 6.43 2.42 9.98
N GLU A 129 7.01 3.62 10.00
CA GLU A 129 7.49 4.25 11.23
C GLU A 129 6.35 4.56 12.20
N PHE A 130 5.22 5.09 11.71
CA PHE A 130 4.03 5.36 12.52
C PHE A 130 3.43 4.09 13.12
N LEU A 131 3.39 3.00 12.37
CA LEU A 131 2.94 1.70 12.85
C LEU A 131 3.90 1.11 13.91
N ARG A 132 5.22 1.26 13.70
CA ARG A 132 6.23 0.82 14.68
C ARG A 132 6.11 1.58 15.99
N GLU A 133 5.90 2.89 15.94
CA GLU A 133 5.66 3.69 17.14
C GLU A 133 4.47 3.17 17.94
N ALA A 134 3.38 2.81 17.25
CA ALA A 134 2.20 2.23 17.91
C ALA A 134 2.48 0.92 18.65
N PHE A 135 3.42 0.11 18.13
CA PHE A 135 3.83 -1.14 18.76
C PHE A 135 4.84 -0.96 19.89
N PHE A 136 5.91 -0.20 19.63
CA PHE A 136 7.08 -0.16 20.51
C PHE A 136 7.12 1.05 21.43
N GLY A 137 6.28 2.07 21.17
CA GLY A 137 6.27 3.33 21.93
C GLY A 137 7.46 4.23 21.59
N LYS A 138 7.44 5.46 22.14
CA LYS A 138 8.46 6.51 21.90
C LYS A 138 9.68 6.40 22.81
N ASP A 139 9.64 5.52 23.80
CA ASP A 139 10.64 5.52 24.89
C ASP A 139 11.99 4.91 24.47
N ILE A 140 12.01 4.12 23.37
CA ILE A 140 13.18 3.33 22.97
C ILE A 140 13.85 3.92 21.72
N ILE A 141 13.06 4.44 20.78
CA ILE A 141 13.50 4.86 19.44
C ILE A 141 12.74 6.12 19.04
N ASN A 142 13.43 7.05 18.38
CA ASN A 142 12.79 8.20 17.76
C ASN A 142 12.25 7.83 16.38
N PHE A 143 10.94 7.93 16.19
CA PHE A 143 10.31 7.65 14.92
C PHE A 143 10.17 8.94 14.10
N TYR A 144 10.56 8.85 12.85
CA TYR A 144 10.54 9.97 11.91
C TYR A 144 9.45 9.75 10.86
N TYR A 145 8.36 10.49 10.97
CA TYR A 145 7.27 10.44 9.99
C TYR A 145 6.52 11.77 9.92
N ASP A 146 5.89 12.03 8.79
CA ASP A 146 4.98 13.15 8.56
C ASP A 146 3.65 12.62 8.00
N LEU A 147 2.61 12.64 8.84
CA LEU A 147 1.26 12.20 8.44
C LEU A 147 0.65 13.15 7.40
N GLY A 148 0.94 14.45 7.48
CA GLY A 148 0.44 15.44 6.53
C GLY A 148 0.98 15.18 5.11
N TYR A 149 2.29 14.88 5.01
CA TYR A 149 2.91 14.49 3.75
C TYR A 149 2.27 13.21 3.18
N PHE A 150 2.16 12.16 3.99
CA PHE A 150 1.58 10.89 3.56
C PHE A 150 0.14 11.03 3.08
N VAL A 151 -0.71 11.70 3.85
CA VAL A 151 -2.12 11.91 3.50
C VAL A 151 -2.25 12.74 2.23
N SER A 152 -1.49 13.83 2.12
CA SER A 152 -1.50 14.68 0.91
C SER A 152 -1.07 13.91 -0.33
N PHE A 153 0.00 13.11 -0.22
CA PHE A 153 0.47 12.24 -1.30
C PHE A 153 -0.62 11.21 -1.69
N THR A 154 -1.26 10.58 -0.71
CA THR A 154 -2.31 9.58 -0.93
C THR A 154 -3.54 10.17 -1.60
N ILE A 155 -3.93 11.40 -1.23
CA ILE A 155 -5.04 12.13 -1.89
C ILE A 155 -4.69 12.39 -3.36
N ILE A 156 -3.51 12.91 -3.64
CA ILE A 156 -3.06 13.18 -5.02
C ILE A 156 -3.04 11.89 -5.83
N LEU A 157 -2.48 10.82 -5.28
CA LEU A 157 -2.44 9.51 -5.92
C LEU A 157 -3.84 8.96 -6.19
N THR A 158 -4.78 9.13 -5.26
CA THR A 158 -6.18 8.72 -5.42
C THR A 158 -6.86 9.47 -6.56
N LEU A 159 -6.67 10.79 -6.65
CA LEU A 159 -7.21 11.60 -7.74
C LEU A 159 -6.66 11.16 -9.09
N LEU A 160 -5.35 10.96 -9.19
CA LEU A 160 -4.70 10.50 -10.42
C LEU A 160 -5.19 9.09 -10.82
N SER A 161 -5.33 8.19 -9.86
CA SER A 161 -5.83 6.83 -10.10
C SER A 161 -7.27 6.81 -10.62
N LEU A 162 -8.15 7.66 -10.08
CA LEU A 162 -9.53 7.78 -10.56
C LEU A 162 -9.63 8.39 -11.96
N ILE A 163 -8.80 9.37 -12.28
CA ILE A 163 -8.73 9.95 -13.64
C ILE A 163 -8.28 8.89 -14.64
N LEU A 164 -7.23 8.14 -14.31
CA LEU A 164 -6.74 7.06 -15.18
C LEU A 164 -7.76 5.93 -15.34
N LEU A 165 -8.42 5.54 -14.24
CA LEU A 165 -9.48 4.53 -14.25
C LEU A 165 -10.61 4.92 -15.20
N LYS A 166 -11.07 6.17 -15.15
CA LYS A 166 -12.09 6.70 -16.05
C LYS A 166 -11.62 6.61 -17.49
N HIS A 167 -10.37 7.00 -17.77
CA HIS A 167 -9.82 6.97 -19.13
C HIS A 167 -9.76 5.54 -19.72
N VAL A 168 -9.28 4.57 -18.91
CA VAL A 168 -9.20 3.16 -19.31
C VAL A 168 -10.60 2.56 -19.48
N SER A 169 -11.53 2.82 -18.55
CA SER A 169 -12.91 2.34 -18.64
C SER A 169 -13.59 2.78 -19.94
N THR A 170 -13.44 4.06 -20.31
CA THR A 170 -14.05 4.58 -21.56
C THR A 170 -13.46 3.92 -22.80
N ARG A 171 -12.18 3.58 -22.83
CA ARG A 171 -11.57 2.86 -23.96
C ARG A 171 -12.09 1.44 -24.10
N LEU A 172 -12.20 0.72 -22.96
CA LEU A 172 -12.73 -0.66 -22.96
C LEU A 172 -14.21 -0.76 -23.37
N GLU A 173 -15.00 0.31 -23.20
CA GLU A 173 -16.40 0.37 -23.65
C GLU A 173 -16.52 0.63 -25.15
N THR A 174 -15.46 1.10 -25.82
CA THR A 174 -15.44 1.45 -27.25
C THR A 174 -14.79 0.38 -28.13
N GLU A 175 -14.09 -0.60 -27.53
CA GLU A 175 -13.54 -1.79 -28.21
C GLU A 175 -14.51 -2.98 -28.14
#